data_2c72dd06f85d8761770d5eecbdca6357
#
_entry.id   2c72dd06f85d8761770d5eecbdca6357
#
_cell.length_a   1.000
_cell.length_b   1.000
_cell.length_c   1.000
_cell.angle_alpha   90.00
_cell.angle_beta   90.00
_cell.angle_gamma   90.00
#
_symmetry.space_group_name_H-M   'P 1'
#
loop_
_entity.id
_entity.type
_entity.pdbx_description
1 polymer ?
#
loop_
_entity_poly.entity_id
_entity_poly.type
_entity_poly.pdbx_seq_one_letter_code
_entity_poly.pdbx_strand_id
1 'polypeptide(L)'
;MSAYRDVIIAGFGGQGVMLIGNLLAQAAMEYGLNVTFVPAYGVEMRGGTANCTVILDREPIGSPIVQRPLSTIMLNQPSLDKFQPRLVRGGTQIVNSSLIDTSRMDPSVRSVLVPLNALAEQLGNAKLLNMIALGAWLHVADLLPLTDVQEALHRVISTHYAKLVPANAAALALGYDFARDHVPAAKPALTQA
;
A
#
# COMPACT_ATOMS: atom_id res chain seq x y z
N MET A 1 -8.30 21.26 1.70
CA MET A 1 -7.29 20.30 2.18
C MET A 1 -6.67 19.66 0.95
N SER A 2 -5.34 19.58 0.87
CA SER A 2 -4.65 18.92 -0.26
C SER A 2 -5.09 17.46 -0.34
N ALA A 3 -5.49 17.02 -1.54
CA ALA A 3 -5.83 15.62 -1.80
C ALA A 3 -4.59 14.78 -2.13
N TYR A 4 -3.41 15.41 -2.18
CA TYR A 4 -2.15 14.74 -2.49
C TYR A 4 -1.86 13.60 -1.52
N ARG A 5 -1.64 12.44 -2.07
CA ARG A 5 -1.13 11.25 -1.38
C ARG A 5 -0.07 10.60 -2.23
N ASP A 6 0.98 10.12 -1.61
CA ASP A 6 1.92 9.23 -2.25
C ASP A 6 2.18 8.00 -1.38
N VAL A 7 2.54 6.91 -2.02
CA VAL A 7 2.93 5.68 -1.35
C VAL A 7 4.03 4.97 -2.12
N ILE A 8 5.08 4.56 -1.40
CA ILE A 8 6.04 3.57 -1.90
C ILE A 8 5.63 2.21 -1.36
N ILE A 9 5.36 1.28 -2.26
CA ILE A 9 5.05 -0.11 -1.94
C ILE A 9 6.29 -0.94 -2.24
N ALA A 10 6.77 -1.71 -1.26
CA ALA A 10 8.00 -2.46 -1.44
C ALA A 10 7.96 -3.84 -0.76
N GLY A 11 8.60 -4.81 -1.42
CA GLY A 11 8.64 -6.21 -1.01
C GLY A 11 9.58 -7.02 -1.88
N PHE A 12 9.50 -8.35 -1.79
CA PHE A 12 10.19 -9.25 -2.72
C PHE A 12 9.38 -9.46 -4.00
N GLY A 13 10.09 -9.83 -5.07
CA GLY A 13 9.45 -10.35 -6.27
C GLY A 13 8.53 -11.54 -5.95
N GLY A 14 7.28 -11.48 -6.41
CA GLY A 14 6.25 -12.47 -6.10
C GLY A 14 5.31 -12.13 -4.94
N GLN A 15 5.60 -11.12 -4.12
CA GLN A 15 4.69 -10.64 -3.06
C GLN A 15 3.55 -9.75 -3.59
N GLY A 16 3.43 -9.54 -4.90
CA GLY A 16 2.33 -8.80 -5.51
C GLY A 16 2.39 -7.27 -5.36
N VAL A 17 3.59 -6.72 -5.14
CA VAL A 17 3.84 -5.27 -5.02
C VAL A 17 3.27 -4.50 -6.22
N MET A 18 3.57 -4.97 -7.45
CA MET A 18 3.10 -4.32 -8.67
C MET A 18 1.59 -4.44 -8.84
N LEU A 19 0.99 -5.55 -8.40
CA LEU A 19 -0.45 -5.79 -8.51
C LEU A 19 -1.22 -4.76 -7.68
N ILE A 20 -0.84 -4.56 -6.41
CA ILE A 20 -1.56 -3.60 -5.55
C ILE A 20 -1.26 -2.14 -5.92
N GLY A 21 -0.07 -1.84 -6.44
CA GLY A 21 0.23 -0.51 -6.98
C GLY A 21 -0.61 -0.19 -8.22
N ASN A 22 -0.73 -1.14 -9.15
CA ASN A 22 -1.59 -0.99 -10.33
C ASN A 22 -3.08 -0.91 -9.94
N LEU A 23 -3.54 -1.72 -8.99
CA LEU A 23 -4.92 -1.68 -8.50
C LEU A 23 -5.26 -0.31 -7.88
N LEU A 24 -4.37 0.22 -7.05
CA LEU A 24 -4.53 1.54 -6.45
C LEU A 24 -4.59 2.64 -7.53
N ALA A 25 -3.69 2.57 -8.51
CA ALA A 25 -3.65 3.52 -9.62
C ALA A 25 -4.94 3.46 -10.45
N GLN A 26 -5.41 2.26 -10.79
CA GLN A 26 -6.63 2.07 -11.57
C GLN A 26 -7.86 2.61 -10.83
N ALA A 27 -8.04 2.25 -9.56
CA ALA A 27 -9.15 2.72 -8.74
C ALA A 27 -9.16 4.25 -8.61
N ALA A 28 -7.99 4.85 -8.40
CA ALA A 28 -7.86 6.30 -8.28
C ALA A 28 -8.19 7.04 -9.59
N MET A 29 -7.79 6.50 -10.73
CA MET A 29 -8.18 7.04 -12.05
C MET A 29 -9.70 6.97 -12.28
N GLU A 30 -10.33 5.84 -11.94
CA GLU A 30 -11.78 5.68 -12.06
C GLU A 30 -12.54 6.59 -11.09
N TYR A 31 -11.95 6.89 -9.92
CA TYR A 31 -12.49 7.86 -8.96
C TYR A 31 -12.33 9.33 -9.41
N GLY A 32 -11.57 9.58 -10.49
CA GLY A 32 -11.37 10.93 -11.06
C GLY A 32 -10.16 11.68 -10.52
N LEU A 33 -9.18 10.98 -9.95
CA LEU A 33 -7.91 11.58 -9.53
C LEU A 33 -6.87 11.55 -10.66
N ASN A 34 -5.93 12.50 -10.61
CA ASN A 34 -4.68 12.40 -11.36
C ASN A 34 -3.77 11.37 -10.67
N VAL A 35 -3.11 10.52 -11.45
CA VAL A 35 -2.33 9.40 -10.94
C VAL A 35 -1.00 9.28 -11.66
N THR A 36 0.06 9.00 -10.92
CA THR A 36 1.28 8.43 -11.49
C THR A 36 1.57 7.08 -10.85
N PHE A 37 1.94 6.11 -11.66
CA PHE A 37 2.39 4.79 -11.21
C PHE A 37 3.76 4.49 -11.81
N VAL A 38 4.78 4.41 -10.96
CA VAL A 38 6.18 4.21 -11.36
C VAL A 38 6.69 2.90 -10.76
N PRO A 39 6.68 1.80 -11.54
CA PRO A 39 7.28 0.55 -11.12
C PRO A 39 8.82 0.65 -11.18
N ALA A 40 9.50 0.08 -10.17
CA ALA A 40 10.95 -0.05 -10.15
C ALA A 40 11.32 -1.52 -9.94
N TYR A 41 11.97 -2.10 -10.92
CA TYR A 41 12.47 -3.47 -10.89
C TYR A 41 13.98 -3.45 -10.60
N GLY A 42 14.43 -4.25 -9.65
CA GLY A 42 15.85 -4.53 -9.50
C GLY A 42 16.34 -5.43 -10.64
N VAL A 43 17.66 -5.44 -10.90
CA VAL A 43 18.30 -6.28 -11.94
C VAL A 43 18.10 -7.79 -11.64
N GLU A 44 17.78 -8.15 -10.40
CA GLU A 44 17.53 -9.52 -9.97
C GLU A 44 16.02 -9.82 -10.02
N MET A 45 15.59 -10.53 -11.05
CA MET A 45 14.18 -10.83 -11.30
C MET A 45 13.55 -11.89 -10.38
N ARG A 46 14.33 -12.62 -9.58
CA ARG A 46 13.84 -13.61 -8.59
C ARG A 46 14.56 -13.43 -7.27
N GLY A 47 13.81 -13.01 -6.23
CA GLY A 47 14.33 -12.77 -4.88
C GLY A 47 14.88 -11.35 -4.64
N GLY A 48 15.00 -10.50 -5.68
CA GLY A 48 15.35 -9.10 -5.56
C GLY A 48 14.19 -8.23 -5.02
N THR A 49 14.53 -7.03 -4.53
CA THR A 49 13.54 -6.06 -4.05
C THR A 49 12.73 -5.48 -5.22
N ALA A 50 11.42 -5.70 -5.21
CA ALA A 50 10.47 -5.03 -6.08
C ALA A 50 9.85 -3.84 -5.34
N ASN A 51 9.72 -2.70 -6.00
CA ASN A 51 9.00 -1.58 -5.43
C ASN A 51 8.28 -0.78 -6.52
N CYS A 52 7.22 -0.08 -6.14
CA CYS A 52 6.57 0.90 -6.98
C CYS A 52 6.19 2.13 -6.18
N THR A 53 6.08 3.25 -6.86
CA THR A 53 5.58 4.51 -6.30
C THR A 53 4.27 4.84 -6.96
N VAL A 54 3.26 5.17 -6.16
CA VAL A 54 1.97 5.67 -6.63
C VAL A 54 1.75 7.05 -6.04
N ILE A 55 1.40 8.02 -6.88
CA ILE A 55 0.99 9.36 -6.48
C ILE A 55 -0.44 9.58 -6.91
N LEU A 56 -1.25 10.13 -6.03
CA LEU A 56 -2.67 10.44 -6.23
C LEU A 56 -2.90 11.90 -5.86
N ASP A 57 -3.55 12.67 -6.75
CA ASP A 57 -3.95 14.05 -6.44
C ASP A 57 -5.20 14.44 -7.25
N ARG A 58 -5.93 15.42 -6.77
CA ARG A 58 -6.97 16.11 -7.55
C ARG A 58 -6.39 17.07 -8.58
N GLU A 59 -5.23 17.64 -8.27
CA GLU A 59 -4.52 18.56 -9.14
C GLU A 59 -3.53 17.80 -10.06
N PRO A 60 -3.12 18.40 -11.19
CA PRO A 60 -2.10 17.80 -12.04
C PRO A 60 -0.78 17.54 -11.30
N ILE A 61 -0.24 16.32 -11.44
CA ILE A 61 0.99 15.90 -10.79
C ILE A 61 2.20 16.43 -11.57
N GLY A 62 2.95 17.37 -10.99
CA GLY A 62 4.09 18.01 -11.64
C GLY A 62 5.34 17.13 -11.77
N SER A 63 5.49 16.10 -10.93
CA SER A 63 6.63 15.17 -10.97
C SER A 63 6.22 13.78 -10.49
N PRO A 64 6.62 12.71 -11.19
CA PRO A 64 6.40 11.34 -10.73
C PRO A 64 7.45 10.86 -9.71
N ILE A 65 8.44 11.71 -9.38
CA ILE A 65 9.56 11.33 -8.50
C ILE A 65 9.25 11.71 -7.05
N VAL A 66 9.19 10.72 -6.18
CA VAL A 66 9.03 10.88 -4.74
C VAL A 66 10.35 10.58 -4.04
N GLN A 67 11.02 11.62 -3.55
CA GLN A 67 12.26 11.45 -2.79
C GLN A 67 11.98 11.13 -1.32
N ARG A 68 11.01 11.81 -0.73
CA ARG A 68 10.60 11.67 0.66
C ARG A 68 9.09 11.38 0.70
N PRO A 69 8.70 10.09 0.75
CA PRO A 69 7.29 9.70 0.71
C PRO A 69 6.54 10.12 1.98
N LEU A 70 5.24 10.41 1.81
CA LEU A 70 4.29 10.60 2.91
C LEU A 70 3.90 9.26 3.53
N SER A 71 3.87 8.20 2.70
CA SER A 71 3.51 6.87 3.18
C SER A 71 4.26 5.75 2.49
N THR A 72 4.30 4.59 3.17
CA THR A 72 4.92 3.38 2.64
C THR A 72 4.12 2.13 3.02
N ILE A 73 4.22 1.07 2.19
CA ILE A 73 3.77 -0.29 2.49
C ILE A 73 4.98 -1.21 2.42
N MET A 74 5.41 -1.73 3.56
CA MET A 74 6.63 -2.55 3.69
C MET A 74 6.28 -4.01 3.97
N LEU A 75 6.55 -4.89 3.00
CA LEU A 75 6.19 -6.31 3.09
C LEU A 75 7.30 -7.20 3.65
N ASN A 76 8.54 -6.69 3.76
CA ASN A 76 9.69 -7.42 4.27
C ASN A 76 10.75 -6.49 4.88
N GLN A 77 11.70 -7.07 5.64
CA GLN A 77 12.74 -6.32 6.35
C GLN A 77 13.65 -5.48 5.43
N PRO A 78 14.18 -5.99 4.31
CA PRO A 78 15.04 -5.19 3.43
C PRO A 78 14.32 -3.96 2.85
N SER A 79 13.02 -4.06 2.63
CA SER A 79 12.21 -2.91 2.18
C SER A 79 12.05 -1.86 3.27
N LEU A 80 11.83 -2.28 4.52
CA LEU A 80 11.79 -1.36 5.66
C LEU A 80 13.13 -0.63 5.80
N ASP A 81 14.24 -1.36 5.85
CA ASP A 81 15.58 -0.80 6.02
C ASP A 81 15.93 0.22 4.94
N LYS A 82 15.45 0.00 3.70
CA LYS A 82 15.68 0.89 2.56
C LYS A 82 14.81 2.13 2.58
N PHE A 83 13.53 2.02 2.92
CA PHE A 83 12.55 3.09 2.67
C PHE A 83 12.11 3.84 3.92
N GLN A 84 12.16 3.24 5.13
CA GLN A 84 11.86 3.95 6.37
C GLN A 84 12.69 5.23 6.56
N PRO A 85 14.03 5.26 6.28
CA PRO A 85 14.82 6.48 6.42
C PRO A 85 14.43 7.61 5.46
N ARG A 86 13.69 7.29 4.40
CA ARG A 86 13.23 8.26 3.42
C ARG A 86 11.87 8.88 3.77
N LEU A 87 11.12 8.25 4.67
CA LEU A 87 9.79 8.72 5.05
C LEU A 87 9.86 10.12 5.65
N VAL A 88 8.90 10.97 5.34
CA VAL A 88 8.81 12.28 5.99
C VAL A 88 8.52 12.10 7.49
N ARG A 89 9.00 13.01 8.31
CA ARG A 89 8.67 13.01 9.74
C ARG A 89 7.16 13.14 9.93
N GLY A 90 6.57 12.27 10.73
CA GLY A 90 5.10 12.17 10.88
C GLY A 90 4.41 11.43 9.74
N GLY A 91 5.16 10.93 8.75
CA GLY A 91 4.64 10.05 7.70
C GLY A 91 4.15 8.73 8.25
N THR A 92 3.44 7.96 7.43
CA THR A 92 2.81 6.70 7.84
C THR A 92 3.39 5.51 7.09
N GLN A 93 3.67 4.43 7.79
CA GLN A 93 4.09 3.16 7.19
C GLN A 93 3.18 2.01 7.61
N ILE A 94 2.73 1.22 6.63
CA ILE A 94 2.10 -0.09 6.86
C ILE A 94 3.22 -1.13 6.87
N VAL A 95 3.32 -1.88 7.94
CA VAL A 95 4.44 -2.79 8.19
C VAL A 95 3.93 -4.21 8.42
N ASN A 96 4.47 -5.17 7.67
CA ASN A 96 4.18 -6.58 7.87
C ASN A 96 4.84 -7.10 9.16
N SER A 97 4.15 -7.03 10.27
CA SER A 97 4.66 -7.46 11.57
C SER A 97 4.89 -8.97 11.71
N SER A 98 4.44 -9.78 10.73
CA SER A 98 4.74 -11.21 10.70
C SER A 98 6.18 -11.52 10.27
N LEU A 99 6.85 -10.60 9.54
CA LEU A 99 8.16 -10.83 8.94
C LEU A 99 9.21 -9.76 9.28
N ILE A 100 8.77 -8.62 9.79
CA ILE A 100 9.63 -7.46 10.05
C ILE A 100 9.88 -7.34 11.55
N ASP A 101 11.15 -7.13 11.90
CA ASP A 101 11.54 -6.84 13.28
C ASP A 101 11.01 -5.45 13.69
N THR A 102 9.96 -5.46 14.50
CA THR A 102 9.27 -4.23 14.94
C THR A 102 10.07 -3.43 15.97
N SER A 103 11.13 -3.98 16.54
CA SER A 103 12.02 -3.24 17.45
C SER A 103 12.84 -2.15 16.73
N ARG A 104 12.89 -2.21 15.39
CA ARG A 104 13.65 -1.29 14.54
C ARG A 104 12.80 -0.17 13.95
N MET A 105 11.58 0.04 14.46
CA MET A 105 10.70 1.12 14.00
C MET A 105 11.23 2.49 14.42
N ASP A 106 11.23 3.43 13.48
CA ASP A 106 11.53 4.83 13.74
C ASP A 106 10.36 5.49 14.51
N PRO A 107 10.56 5.99 15.73
CA PRO A 107 9.49 6.62 16.50
C PRO A 107 9.02 7.97 15.92
N SER A 108 9.75 8.54 14.97
CA SER A 108 9.36 9.79 14.28
C SER A 108 8.30 9.61 13.20
N VAL A 109 7.97 8.36 12.86
CA VAL A 109 6.96 8.02 11.88
C VAL A 109 5.83 7.18 12.51
N ARG A 110 4.64 7.25 11.93
CA ARG A 110 3.50 6.46 12.38
C ARG A 110 3.55 5.06 11.77
N SER A 111 3.84 4.05 12.58
CA SER A 111 3.87 2.66 12.14
C SER A 111 2.55 1.94 12.44
N VAL A 112 1.94 1.38 11.41
CA VAL A 112 0.76 0.51 11.49
C VAL A 112 1.23 -0.92 11.31
N LEU A 113 1.29 -1.65 12.41
CA LEU A 113 1.80 -3.03 12.44
C LEU A 113 0.66 -4.00 12.12
N VAL A 114 0.71 -4.60 10.94
CA VAL A 114 -0.32 -5.54 10.47
C VAL A 114 0.30 -6.93 10.34
N PRO A 115 -0.24 -7.96 11.01
CA PRO A 115 0.28 -9.33 10.92
C PRO A 115 -0.20 -9.99 9.61
N LEU A 116 0.32 -9.48 8.47
CA LEU A 116 -0.21 -9.78 7.13
C LEU A 116 -0.22 -11.27 6.81
N ASN A 117 0.82 -12.02 7.19
CA ASN A 117 0.87 -13.46 6.93
C ASN A 117 -0.19 -14.21 7.74
N ALA A 118 -0.33 -13.91 9.03
CA ALA A 118 -1.33 -14.55 9.88
C ALA A 118 -2.77 -14.25 9.39
N LEU A 119 -3.05 -13.01 9.00
CA LEU A 119 -4.36 -12.65 8.43
C LEU A 119 -4.62 -13.32 7.07
N ALA A 120 -3.60 -13.44 6.23
CA ALA A 120 -3.73 -14.13 4.94
C ALA A 120 -3.97 -15.65 5.12
N GLU A 121 -3.33 -16.27 6.13
CA GLU A 121 -3.56 -17.67 6.50
C GLU A 121 -4.99 -17.90 6.99
N GLN A 122 -5.58 -16.97 7.76
CA GLN A 122 -6.99 -17.04 8.17
C GLN A 122 -7.95 -17.05 6.98
N LEU A 123 -7.59 -16.37 5.88
CA LEU A 123 -8.33 -16.41 4.60
C LEU A 123 -8.02 -17.67 3.76
N GLY A 124 -7.16 -18.56 4.24
CA GLY A 124 -6.76 -19.79 3.53
C GLY A 124 -5.84 -19.57 2.33
N ASN A 125 -5.26 -18.36 2.15
CA ASN A 125 -4.39 -18.09 1.02
C ASN A 125 -3.32 -17.04 1.36
N ALA A 126 -2.10 -17.51 1.60
CA ALA A 126 -0.94 -16.67 1.93
C ALA A 126 -0.61 -15.60 0.87
N LYS A 127 -1.07 -15.75 -0.38
CA LYS A 127 -0.85 -14.77 -1.44
C LYS A 127 -1.67 -13.49 -1.29
N LEU A 128 -2.67 -13.48 -0.41
CA LEU A 128 -3.57 -12.33 -0.19
C LEU A 128 -2.96 -11.24 0.73
N LEU A 129 -1.78 -11.46 1.28
CA LEU A 129 -1.14 -10.52 2.21
C LEU A 129 -0.98 -9.09 1.63
N ASN A 130 -0.76 -8.99 0.33
CA ASN A 130 -0.62 -7.70 -0.37
C ASN A 130 -1.95 -6.93 -0.40
N MET A 131 -3.08 -7.59 -0.64
CA MET A 131 -4.40 -6.97 -0.61
C MET A 131 -4.77 -6.51 0.80
N ILE A 132 -4.44 -7.30 1.82
CA ILE A 132 -4.62 -6.91 3.23
C ILE A 132 -3.80 -5.64 3.53
N ALA A 133 -2.54 -5.58 3.07
CA ALA A 133 -1.69 -4.42 3.25
C ALA A 133 -2.25 -3.16 2.56
N LEU A 134 -2.77 -3.31 1.34
CA LEU A 134 -3.43 -2.21 0.62
C LEU A 134 -4.70 -1.75 1.35
N GLY A 135 -5.52 -2.69 1.83
CA GLY A 135 -6.72 -2.38 2.62
C GLY A 135 -6.39 -1.56 3.87
N ALA A 136 -5.37 -1.95 4.61
CA ALA A 136 -4.90 -1.20 5.78
C ALA A 136 -4.44 0.22 5.41
N TRP A 137 -3.72 0.36 4.28
CA TRP A 137 -3.30 1.66 3.78
C TRP A 137 -4.48 2.54 3.37
N LEU A 138 -5.51 1.99 2.72
CA LEU A 138 -6.70 2.73 2.30
C LEU A 138 -7.41 3.38 3.49
N HIS A 139 -7.55 2.67 4.61
CA HIS A 139 -8.12 3.24 5.84
C HIS A 139 -7.30 4.44 6.34
N VAL A 140 -5.98 4.31 6.36
CA VAL A 140 -5.09 5.35 6.91
C VAL A 140 -4.95 6.55 5.97
N ALA A 141 -4.95 6.32 4.66
CA ALA A 141 -4.83 7.37 3.65
C ALA A 141 -6.10 8.22 3.53
N ASP A 142 -7.26 7.63 3.82
CA ASP A 142 -8.58 8.27 3.82
C ASP A 142 -8.83 9.14 2.57
N LEU A 143 -8.56 8.57 1.38
CA LEU A 143 -8.70 9.28 0.11
C LEU A 143 -9.68 8.60 -0.85
N LEU A 144 -9.67 7.26 -0.89
CA LEU A 144 -10.49 6.46 -1.78
C LEU A 144 -11.44 5.58 -0.97
N PRO A 145 -12.73 5.47 -1.36
CA PRO A 145 -13.62 4.48 -0.79
C PRO A 145 -13.10 3.05 -1.03
N LEU A 146 -13.22 2.19 -0.03
CA LEU A 146 -12.84 0.77 -0.17
C LEU A 146 -13.59 0.09 -1.32
N THR A 147 -14.87 0.43 -1.50
CA THR A 147 -15.75 -0.11 -2.55
C THR A 147 -15.20 0.14 -3.95
N ASP A 148 -14.67 1.34 -4.21
CA ASP A 148 -14.13 1.71 -5.52
C ASP A 148 -12.88 0.90 -5.85
N VAL A 149 -12.04 0.63 -4.84
CA VAL A 149 -10.86 -0.23 -5.01
C VAL A 149 -11.26 -1.70 -5.20
N GLN A 150 -12.32 -2.16 -4.53
CA GLN A 150 -12.85 -3.51 -4.75
C GLN A 150 -13.45 -3.66 -6.16
N GLU A 151 -14.14 -2.66 -6.69
CA GLU A 151 -14.67 -2.66 -8.06
C GLU A 151 -13.56 -2.68 -9.11
N ALA A 152 -12.49 -1.93 -8.90
CA ALA A 152 -11.34 -1.89 -9.78
C ALA A 152 -10.62 -3.25 -9.92
N LEU A 153 -10.82 -4.20 -8.99
CA LEU A 153 -10.32 -5.58 -9.12
C LEU A 153 -10.74 -6.24 -10.42
N HIS A 154 -11.96 -5.97 -10.91
CA HIS A 154 -12.47 -6.51 -12.16
C HIS A 154 -11.74 -5.99 -13.40
N ARG A 155 -11.04 -4.85 -13.30
CA ARG A 155 -10.23 -4.26 -14.37
C ARG A 155 -8.80 -4.79 -14.35
N VAL A 156 -8.26 -5.01 -13.15
CA VAL A 156 -6.85 -5.38 -12.95
C VAL A 156 -6.63 -6.89 -12.99
N ILE A 157 -7.56 -7.65 -12.45
CA ILE A 157 -7.52 -9.12 -12.51
C ILE A 157 -8.11 -9.57 -13.85
N SER A 158 -7.29 -10.24 -14.68
CA SER A 158 -7.76 -10.72 -15.97
C SER A 158 -8.98 -11.65 -15.84
N THR A 159 -9.83 -11.68 -16.88
CA THR A 159 -11.05 -12.51 -16.91
C THR A 159 -10.77 -13.99 -16.66
N HIS A 160 -9.59 -14.49 -17.07
CA HIS A 160 -9.14 -15.86 -16.80
C HIS A 160 -9.02 -16.16 -15.29
N TYR A 161 -8.71 -15.13 -14.49
CA TYR A 161 -8.58 -15.23 -13.03
C TYR A 161 -9.74 -14.59 -12.27
N ALA A 162 -10.87 -14.31 -12.92
CA ALA A 162 -12.02 -13.62 -12.31
C ALA A 162 -12.52 -14.31 -11.01
N LYS A 163 -12.36 -15.63 -10.89
CA LYS A 163 -12.67 -16.39 -9.66
C LYS A 163 -11.88 -15.94 -8.42
N LEU A 164 -10.79 -15.21 -8.60
CA LEU A 164 -9.97 -14.69 -7.49
C LEU A 164 -10.48 -13.35 -6.97
N VAL A 165 -11.35 -12.65 -7.70
CA VAL A 165 -11.86 -11.33 -7.33
C VAL A 165 -12.52 -11.33 -5.94
N PRO A 166 -13.44 -12.26 -5.61
CA PRO A 166 -14.07 -12.25 -4.28
C PRO A 166 -13.08 -12.41 -3.12
N ALA A 167 -12.08 -13.28 -3.28
CA ALA A 167 -11.06 -13.49 -2.24
C ALA A 167 -10.16 -12.24 -2.06
N ASN A 168 -9.80 -11.55 -3.16
CA ASN A 168 -9.02 -10.32 -3.10
C ASN A 168 -9.84 -9.17 -2.49
N ALA A 169 -11.14 -9.06 -2.81
CA ALA A 169 -12.03 -8.07 -2.21
C ALA A 169 -12.20 -8.30 -0.70
N ALA A 170 -12.34 -9.56 -0.26
CA ALA A 170 -12.40 -9.91 1.16
C ALA A 170 -11.09 -9.57 1.88
N ALA A 171 -9.93 -9.79 1.24
CA ALA A 171 -8.63 -9.44 1.81
C ALA A 171 -8.43 -7.93 1.96
N LEU A 172 -8.87 -7.11 0.98
CA LEU A 172 -8.91 -5.66 1.09
C LEU A 172 -9.75 -5.22 2.30
N ALA A 173 -10.96 -5.77 2.43
CA ALA A 173 -11.86 -5.45 3.54
C ALA A 173 -11.24 -5.84 4.89
N LEU A 174 -10.66 -7.04 5.00
CA LEU A 174 -10.00 -7.49 6.23
C LEU A 174 -8.87 -6.54 6.66
N GLY A 175 -8.03 -6.09 5.73
CA GLY A 175 -6.96 -5.14 6.02
C GLY A 175 -7.48 -3.76 6.44
N TYR A 176 -8.52 -3.28 5.77
CA TYR A 176 -9.18 -2.01 6.09
C TYR A 176 -9.78 -2.05 7.49
N ASP A 177 -10.55 -3.09 7.81
CA ASP A 177 -11.18 -3.28 9.11
C ASP A 177 -10.14 -3.45 10.22
N PHE A 178 -9.09 -4.23 9.97
CA PHE A 178 -7.99 -4.35 10.93
C PHE A 178 -7.38 -2.99 11.27
N ALA A 179 -7.08 -2.18 10.27
CA ALA A 179 -6.52 -0.85 10.51
C ALA A 179 -7.51 0.06 11.24
N ARG A 180 -8.80 0.03 10.89
CA ARG A 180 -9.84 0.80 11.58
C ARG A 180 -9.92 0.48 13.07
N ASP A 181 -9.83 -0.81 13.41
CA ASP A 181 -10.01 -1.29 14.77
C ASP A 181 -8.77 -1.11 15.66
N HIS A 182 -7.58 -0.98 15.05
CA HIS A 182 -6.30 -0.92 15.76
C HIS A 182 -5.56 0.43 15.65
N VAL A 183 -6.01 1.30 14.74
CA VAL A 183 -5.33 2.56 14.45
C VAL A 183 -6.28 3.73 14.68
N PRO A 184 -5.99 4.67 15.58
CA PRO A 184 -6.80 5.87 15.72
C PRO A 184 -6.94 6.59 14.38
N ALA A 185 -8.14 7.14 14.10
CA ALA A 185 -8.38 7.92 12.88
C ALA A 185 -7.25 8.93 12.63
N ALA A 186 -6.82 9.06 11.38
CA ALA A 186 -5.71 9.94 11.03
C ALA A 186 -6.02 11.37 11.44
N LYS A 187 -5.12 12.00 12.20
CA LYS A 187 -5.09 13.46 12.24
C LYS A 187 -4.75 13.95 10.83
N PRO A 188 -5.39 15.04 10.34
CA PRO A 188 -5.13 15.53 8.99
C PRO A 188 -3.63 15.72 8.77
N ALA A 189 -3.16 15.23 7.62
CA ALA A 189 -1.73 15.30 7.26
C ALA A 189 -1.22 16.73 7.35
N LEU A 190 -0.03 16.87 7.94
CA LEU A 190 0.71 18.12 7.97
C LEU A 190 0.88 18.63 6.53
N THR A 191 0.30 19.78 6.24
CA THR A 191 0.53 20.53 5.00
C THR A 191 2.03 20.81 4.91
N GLN A 192 2.69 20.35 3.86
CA GLN A 192 4.04 20.81 3.57
C GLN A 192 3.98 22.31 3.27
N ALA A 193 4.63 23.13 4.10
CA ALA A 193 4.90 24.53 3.84
C ALA A 193 6.08 24.67 2.91
#